data_95396739316e0b36b9b37e29d88eb0af
#
_entry.id   95396739316e0b36b9b37e29d88eb0af
#
_cell.length_a   1.000
_cell.length_b   1.000
_cell.length_c   1.000
_cell.angle_alpha   90.00
_cell.angle_beta   90.00
_cell.angle_gamma   90.00
#
_symmetry.space_group_name_H-M   'P 1'
#
loop_
_entity.id
_entity.type
_entity.pdbx_description
1 polymer ?
#
loop_
_entity_poly.entity_id
_entity_poly.type
_entity_poly.pdbx_seq_one_letter_code
_entity_poly.pdbx_strand_id
1 'polypeptide(L)'
;VKWDFNRTISDGESKVTPALELTYRYYVGLYRVLAILTKNFPDVIFENCASGGGRFDLGMLSYFDQTWASDNTDGYERIKIQSGTALAYPLSTISNHVSATPSHQMLRITSFYRRFVAACFGVMGYELEISGLSPIERRWMKNNIAFYKKHRLLFQFGKFYQMKAFSPQGDACFVVENEDKSEAIIGCFYGLQLSAPGNDFIQVPDLDKESLYQVEVLPNPHRLKTFGGLLKMALPSFIKPDGAIVNYLNQRKSVEEIMKLPYEEKYIIDGASLGNGALQLNPQWMGNGFNEKTRVLGDFGADLIYVKKIK
;
A
#
# COMPACT_ATOMS: atom_id res chain seq x y z
N VAL A 1 -8.04 20.60 2.74
CA VAL A 1 -9.34 20.66 2.03
C VAL A 1 -9.30 19.66 0.87
N LYS A 2 -10.29 18.74 0.78
CA LYS A 2 -10.50 17.93 -0.43
C LYS A 2 -11.46 18.68 -1.36
N TRP A 3 -10.96 19.00 -2.55
CA TRP A 3 -11.70 19.68 -3.60
C TRP A 3 -12.27 18.63 -4.55
N ASP A 4 -13.49 18.22 -4.29
CA ASP A 4 -14.16 17.19 -5.05
C ASP A 4 -15.20 17.79 -5.99
N PHE A 5 -15.06 17.52 -7.28
CA PHE A 5 -15.99 17.97 -8.32
C PHE A 5 -16.11 16.89 -9.39
N ASN A 6 -17.17 16.12 -9.33
CA ASN A 6 -17.33 14.86 -10.08
C ASN A 6 -18.03 15.03 -11.44
N ARG A 7 -18.38 16.26 -11.83
CA ARG A 7 -19.09 16.47 -13.09
C ARG A 7 -18.14 16.47 -14.28
N THR A 8 -18.42 15.62 -15.24
CA THR A 8 -17.89 15.72 -16.59
C THR A 8 -18.61 16.82 -17.35
N ILE A 9 -17.90 17.72 -18.02
CA ILE A 9 -18.49 18.75 -18.86
C ILE A 9 -18.68 18.14 -20.26
N SER A 10 -19.82 17.47 -20.47
CA SER A 10 -20.15 16.83 -21.74
C SER A 10 -21.04 17.72 -22.63
N ASP A 11 -21.93 18.52 -22.01
CA ASP A 11 -22.93 19.34 -22.73
C ASP A 11 -22.81 20.79 -22.27
N GLY A 12 -21.74 21.44 -22.69
CA GLY A 12 -21.54 22.84 -22.35
C GLY A 12 -22.13 23.77 -23.42
N GLU A 13 -23.19 24.49 -23.08
CA GLU A 13 -23.65 25.61 -23.87
C GLU A 13 -23.40 26.93 -23.15
N SER A 14 -23.04 27.93 -23.91
CA SER A 14 -22.88 29.31 -23.44
C SER A 14 -23.45 30.29 -24.47
N LYS A 15 -24.19 31.27 -24.00
CA LYS A 15 -24.67 32.35 -24.85
C LYS A 15 -23.56 33.34 -25.27
N VAL A 16 -22.42 33.28 -24.60
CA VAL A 16 -21.32 34.26 -24.75
C VAL A 16 -19.98 33.65 -25.15
N THR A 17 -19.89 32.31 -25.16
CA THR A 17 -18.66 31.59 -25.46
C THR A 17 -18.93 30.55 -26.55
N PRO A 18 -18.13 30.50 -27.63
CA PRO A 18 -18.20 29.42 -28.60
C PRO A 18 -18.09 28.04 -27.94
N ALA A 19 -18.85 27.06 -28.39
CA ALA A 19 -18.88 25.72 -27.79
C ALA A 19 -17.49 25.07 -27.74
N LEU A 20 -16.69 25.26 -28.79
CA LEU A 20 -15.31 24.72 -28.85
C LEU A 20 -14.34 25.35 -27.83
N GLU A 21 -14.63 26.54 -27.34
CA GLU A 21 -13.78 27.23 -26.35
C GLU A 21 -14.24 27.00 -24.91
N LEU A 22 -15.42 26.45 -24.69
CA LEU A 22 -16.03 26.40 -23.35
C LEU A 22 -15.18 25.64 -22.36
N THR A 23 -14.69 24.46 -22.71
CA THR A 23 -13.85 23.62 -21.84
C THR A 23 -12.52 24.34 -21.52
N TYR A 24 -11.89 24.94 -22.51
CA TYR A 24 -10.67 25.72 -22.31
C TYR A 24 -10.89 26.89 -21.32
N ARG A 25 -11.93 27.68 -21.53
CA ARG A 25 -12.27 28.82 -20.67
C ARG A 25 -12.67 28.38 -19.26
N TYR A 26 -13.30 27.21 -19.13
CA TYR A 26 -13.58 26.61 -17.82
C TYR A 26 -12.29 26.35 -17.05
N TYR A 27 -11.30 25.69 -17.65
CA TYR A 27 -10.03 25.40 -16.98
C TYR A 27 -9.21 26.67 -16.67
N VAL A 28 -9.22 27.65 -17.56
CA VAL A 28 -8.60 28.97 -17.27
C VAL A 28 -9.26 29.63 -16.07
N GLY A 29 -10.59 29.58 -15.98
CA GLY A 29 -11.34 30.09 -14.84
C GLY A 29 -11.06 29.29 -13.55
N LEU A 30 -11.00 27.97 -13.63
CA LEU A 30 -10.68 27.10 -12.51
C LEU A 30 -9.28 27.41 -11.97
N TYR A 31 -8.26 27.45 -12.81
CA TYR A 31 -6.88 27.76 -12.39
C TYR A 31 -6.76 29.14 -11.76
N ARG A 32 -7.51 30.14 -12.26
CA ARG A 32 -7.57 31.47 -11.65
C ARG A 32 -8.13 31.42 -10.22
N VAL A 33 -9.20 30.66 -9.99
CA VAL A 33 -9.80 30.45 -8.66
C VAL A 33 -8.80 29.75 -7.74
N LEU A 34 -8.17 28.68 -8.20
CA LEU A 34 -7.20 27.91 -7.44
C LEU A 34 -5.97 28.74 -7.07
N ALA A 35 -5.44 29.55 -8.02
CA ALA A 35 -4.33 30.45 -7.75
C ALA A 35 -4.66 31.48 -6.65
N ILE A 36 -5.88 32.01 -6.63
CA ILE A 36 -6.34 32.93 -5.59
C ILE A 36 -6.45 32.22 -4.24
N LEU A 37 -7.03 31.01 -4.21
CA LEU A 37 -7.22 30.26 -2.98
C LEU A 37 -5.88 29.83 -2.36
N THR A 38 -4.98 29.24 -3.12
CA THR A 38 -3.69 28.76 -2.61
C THR A 38 -2.79 29.92 -2.17
N LYS A 39 -2.87 31.09 -2.85
CA LYS A 39 -2.18 32.29 -2.44
C LYS A 39 -2.71 32.88 -1.13
N ASN A 40 -4.04 32.87 -0.93
CA ASN A 40 -4.66 33.46 0.26
C ASN A 40 -4.63 32.54 1.47
N PHE A 41 -4.48 31.23 1.26
CA PHE A 41 -4.48 30.18 2.30
C PHE A 41 -3.27 29.26 2.15
N PRO A 42 -2.04 29.78 2.28
CA PRO A 42 -0.80 29.02 2.04
C PRO A 42 -0.58 27.86 3.04
N ASP A 43 -1.19 27.94 4.22
CA ASP A 43 -1.10 26.90 5.26
C ASP A 43 -2.15 25.79 5.12
N VAL A 44 -3.01 25.87 4.09
CA VAL A 44 -4.06 24.88 3.83
C VAL A 44 -3.59 23.91 2.76
N ILE A 45 -3.49 22.63 3.12
CA ILE A 45 -3.24 21.56 2.15
C ILE A 45 -4.52 21.29 1.36
N PHE A 46 -4.39 21.30 0.03
CA PHE A 46 -5.47 21.02 -0.89
C PHE A 46 -5.26 19.64 -1.56
N GLU A 47 -6.27 18.78 -1.51
CA GLU A 47 -6.33 17.52 -2.25
C GLU A 47 -7.30 17.65 -3.41
N ASN A 48 -6.84 17.34 -4.62
CA ASN A 48 -7.68 17.29 -5.81
C ASN A 48 -8.42 15.96 -5.91
N CYS A 49 -9.69 16.01 -6.28
CA CYS A 49 -10.52 14.85 -6.59
C CYS A 49 -11.57 15.19 -7.65
N ALA A 50 -11.78 14.29 -8.59
CA ALA A 50 -12.86 14.36 -9.57
C ALA A 50 -13.27 12.94 -9.96
N SER A 51 -14.13 12.30 -9.17
CA SER A 51 -14.41 10.86 -9.24
C SER A 51 -13.10 10.06 -9.22
N GLY A 52 -12.24 10.40 -8.28
CA GLY A 52 -10.84 9.97 -8.30
C GLY A 52 -9.98 10.82 -9.24
N GLY A 53 -9.28 10.16 -10.18
CA GLY A 53 -8.25 10.77 -11.01
C GLY A 53 -8.73 11.55 -12.24
N GLY A 54 -9.99 11.92 -12.35
CA GLY A 54 -10.54 12.61 -13.55
C GLY A 54 -9.92 13.97 -13.87
N ARG A 55 -9.20 14.58 -12.90
CA ARG A 55 -8.39 15.79 -13.08
C ARG A 55 -6.99 15.62 -12.53
N PHE A 56 -6.41 14.46 -12.66
CA PHE A 56 -5.03 14.23 -12.25
C PHE A 56 -4.09 14.61 -13.39
N ASP A 57 -3.65 15.84 -13.40
CA ASP A 57 -2.75 16.41 -14.41
C ASP A 57 -1.78 17.43 -13.78
N LEU A 58 -0.73 17.80 -14.53
CA LEU A 58 0.30 18.72 -14.04
C LEU A 58 -0.23 20.15 -13.79
N GLY A 59 -1.26 20.56 -14.51
CA GLY A 59 -1.90 21.86 -14.30
C GLY A 59 -2.57 21.91 -12.93
N MET A 60 -3.30 20.86 -12.54
CA MET A 60 -3.89 20.75 -11.21
C MET A 60 -2.84 20.62 -10.12
N LEU A 61 -1.77 19.85 -10.34
CA LEU A 61 -0.66 19.71 -9.38
C LEU A 61 0.14 21.01 -9.16
N SER A 62 -0.04 22.04 -10.00
CA SER A 62 0.51 23.37 -9.73
C SER A 62 -0.19 24.08 -8.57
N TYR A 63 -1.36 23.59 -8.14
CA TYR A 63 -2.17 24.18 -7.06
C TYR A 63 -2.49 23.20 -5.94
N PHE A 64 -2.40 21.90 -6.18
CA PHE A 64 -2.74 20.85 -5.24
C PHE A 64 -1.50 20.05 -4.84
N ASP A 65 -1.36 19.79 -3.55
CA ASP A 65 -0.24 19.02 -3.00
C ASP A 65 -0.35 17.54 -3.36
N GLN A 66 -1.59 17.04 -3.50
CA GLN A 66 -1.88 15.64 -3.79
C GLN A 66 -3.21 15.47 -4.52
N THR A 67 -3.37 14.34 -5.18
CA THR A 67 -4.59 13.96 -5.89
C THR A 67 -5.06 12.58 -5.46
N TRP A 68 -6.36 12.44 -5.27
CA TRP A 68 -7.03 11.14 -5.13
C TRP A 68 -7.10 10.44 -6.48
N ALA A 69 -6.29 9.41 -6.67
CA ALA A 69 -6.10 8.80 -8.00
C ALA A 69 -7.31 7.97 -8.49
N SER A 70 -8.14 7.45 -7.57
CA SER A 70 -9.33 6.64 -7.91
C SER A 70 -10.19 6.42 -6.68
N ASP A 71 -11.51 6.43 -6.87
CA ASP A 71 -12.49 6.07 -5.84
C ASP A 71 -12.52 4.55 -5.55
N ASN A 72 -11.85 3.74 -6.36
CA ASN A 72 -11.68 2.34 -6.03
C ASN A 72 -10.60 2.16 -4.96
N THR A 73 -11.03 1.89 -3.73
CA THR A 73 -10.19 1.76 -2.54
C THR A 73 -9.86 0.31 -2.19
N ASP A 74 -10.23 -0.66 -3.04
CA ASP A 74 -9.89 -2.06 -2.83
C ASP A 74 -8.37 -2.27 -2.78
N GLY A 75 -7.87 -2.94 -1.73
CA GLY A 75 -6.44 -3.10 -1.50
C GLY A 75 -5.68 -3.91 -2.57
N TYR A 76 -6.39 -4.60 -3.47
CA TYR A 76 -5.81 -5.26 -4.64
C TYR A 76 -5.82 -4.33 -5.86
N GLU A 77 -6.95 -3.71 -6.18
CA GLU A 77 -7.07 -2.78 -7.32
C GLU A 77 -6.18 -1.54 -7.15
N ARG A 78 -5.97 -1.08 -5.90
CA ARG A 78 -5.06 0.06 -5.62
C ARG A 78 -3.66 -0.17 -6.16
N ILE A 79 -3.14 -1.40 -6.15
CA ILE A 79 -1.80 -1.69 -6.68
C ILE A 79 -1.75 -1.48 -8.20
N LYS A 80 -2.80 -1.87 -8.92
CA LYS A 80 -2.93 -1.61 -10.37
C LYS A 80 -2.99 -0.12 -10.66
N ILE A 81 -3.82 0.62 -9.91
CA ILE A 81 -4.00 2.07 -10.05
C ILE A 81 -2.68 2.79 -9.76
N GLN A 82 -2.02 2.47 -8.66
CA GLN A 82 -0.75 3.08 -8.27
C GLN A 82 0.38 2.76 -9.25
N SER A 83 0.45 1.50 -9.72
CA SER A 83 1.41 1.06 -10.73
C SER A 83 1.32 1.92 -12.00
N GLY A 84 0.10 2.17 -12.47
CA GLY A 84 -0.13 3.02 -13.63
C GLY A 84 0.13 4.51 -13.36
N THR A 85 -0.36 5.03 -12.24
CA THR A 85 -0.23 6.44 -11.88
C THR A 85 1.23 6.84 -11.64
N ALA A 86 1.99 5.99 -10.97
CA ALA A 86 3.40 6.26 -10.63
C ALA A 86 4.36 6.22 -11.83
N LEU A 87 3.89 5.80 -13.02
CA LEU A 87 4.66 5.96 -14.26
C LEU A 87 4.76 7.42 -14.71
N ALA A 88 3.80 8.26 -14.33
CA ALA A 88 3.73 9.66 -14.76
C ALA A 88 3.88 10.66 -13.61
N TYR A 89 3.54 10.27 -12.38
CA TYR A 89 3.46 11.17 -11.24
C TYR A 89 4.25 10.65 -10.04
N PRO A 90 4.96 11.52 -9.29
CA PRO A 90 5.71 11.11 -8.11
C PRO A 90 4.77 10.65 -6.99
N LEU A 91 5.25 9.71 -6.16
CA LEU A 91 4.46 9.14 -5.06
C LEU A 91 3.95 10.19 -4.06
N SER A 92 4.69 11.28 -3.88
CA SER A 92 4.29 12.40 -3.02
C SER A 92 3.00 13.10 -3.43
N THR A 93 2.56 12.92 -4.68
CA THR A 93 1.32 13.51 -5.21
C THR A 93 0.14 12.54 -5.23
N ILE A 94 0.36 11.26 -4.88
CA ILE A 94 -0.65 10.20 -4.93
C ILE A 94 -1.22 9.95 -3.54
N SER A 95 -2.47 10.34 -3.31
CA SER A 95 -3.19 10.04 -2.07
C SER A 95 -3.62 8.58 -2.02
N ASN A 96 -3.24 7.87 -0.95
CA ASN A 96 -3.51 6.45 -0.75
C ASN A 96 -4.10 6.19 0.62
N HIS A 97 -5.16 5.36 0.68
CA HIS A 97 -5.84 5.09 1.92
C HIS A 97 -5.88 3.61 2.29
N VAL A 98 -5.74 3.33 3.59
CA VAL A 98 -6.14 2.08 4.19
C VAL A 98 -7.66 2.12 4.34
N SER A 99 -8.37 1.45 3.45
CA SER A 99 -9.83 1.47 3.38
C SER A 99 -10.50 0.38 4.21
N ALA A 100 -11.83 0.40 4.28
CA ALA A 100 -12.63 -0.66 4.87
C ALA A 100 -12.53 -1.99 4.07
N THR A 101 -12.87 -3.10 4.72
CA THR A 101 -13.01 -4.42 4.10
C THR A 101 -14.25 -5.12 4.67
N PRO A 102 -15.07 -5.81 3.89
CA PRO A 102 -15.00 -5.96 2.43
C PRO A 102 -15.01 -4.62 1.68
N SER A 103 -14.33 -4.54 0.53
CA SER A 103 -14.41 -3.37 -0.34
C SER A 103 -15.86 -3.16 -0.79
N HIS A 104 -16.39 -1.95 -0.64
CA HIS A 104 -17.77 -1.64 -1.02
C HIS A 104 -18.02 -1.75 -2.54
N GLN A 105 -16.99 -1.60 -3.38
CA GLN A 105 -17.10 -1.69 -4.83
C GLN A 105 -16.87 -3.10 -5.35
N MET A 106 -15.88 -3.82 -4.79
CA MET A 106 -15.44 -5.12 -5.32
C MET A 106 -15.92 -6.30 -4.47
N LEU A 107 -16.50 -6.04 -3.29
CA LEU A 107 -16.87 -7.03 -2.27
C LEU A 107 -15.71 -7.94 -1.83
N ARG A 108 -14.49 -7.59 -2.21
CA ARG A 108 -13.28 -8.36 -1.90
C ARG A 108 -12.84 -8.10 -0.47
N ILE A 109 -12.39 -9.17 0.18
CA ILE A 109 -11.78 -9.12 1.51
C ILE A 109 -10.27 -9.16 1.33
N THR A 110 -9.59 -8.13 1.81
CA THR A 110 -8.12 -8.07 1.86
C THR A 110 -7.65 -7.88 3.31
N SER A 111 -6.46 -8.39 3.63
CA SER A 111 -5.90 -8.26 4.98
C SER A 111 -5.65 -6.79 5.34
N PHE A 112 -5.66 -6.47 6.63
CA PHE A 112 -5.30 -5.14 7.13
C PHE A 112 -3.87 -4.78 6.71
N TYR A 113 -2.97 -5.77 6.75
CA TYR A 113 -1.57 -5.62 6.36
C TYR A 113 -1.43 -5.29 4.87
N ARG A 114 -2.11 -6.03 3.97
CA ARG A 114 -2.11 -5.73 2.52
C ARG A 114 -2.51 -4.28 2.23
N ARG A 115 -3.61 -3.84 2.84
CA ARG A 115 -4.12 -2.46 2.64
C ARG A 115 -3.13 -1.42 3.15
N PHE A 116 -2.48 -1.70 4.27
CA PHE A 116 -1.42 -0.85 4.81
C PHE A 116 -0.21 -0.77 3.87
N VAL A 117 0.33 -1.93 3.43
CA VAL A 117 1.48 -1.96 2.52
C VAL A 117 1.17 -1.20 1.22
N ALA A 118 -0.04 -1.40 0.67
CA ALA A 118 -0.49 -0.67 -0.51
C ALA A 118 -0.52 0.85 -0.27
N ALA A 119 -1.03 1.30 0.87
CA ALA A 119 -1.15 2.71 1.20
C ALA A 119 0.19 3.40 1.47
N CYS A 120 1.25 2.65 1.84
CA CYS A 120 2.57 3.21 2.11
C CYS A 120 3.21 3.89 0.89
N PHE A 121 2.96 3.37 -0.33
CA PHE A 121 3.55 3.91 -1.56
C PHE A 121 2.75 5.10 -2.08
N GLY A 122 2.82 6.21 -1.34
CA GLY A 122 2.14 7.46 -1.57
C GLY A 122 1.89 8.24 -0.28
N VAL A 123 0.94 9.17 -0.31
CA VAL A 123 0.50 9.93 0.87
C VAL A 123 -0.56 9.11 1.61
N MET A 124 -0.13 8.42 2.68
CA MET A 124 -0.97 7.47 3.40
C MET A 124 -2.05 8.14 4.25
N GLY A 125 -3.28 7.68 4.13
CA GLY A 125 -4.41 8.02 4.99
C GLY A 125 -5.21 6.78 5.42
N TYR A 126 -6.27 7.00 6.21
CA TYR A 126 -7.24 5.97 6.60
C TYR A 126 -8.64 6.41 6.20
N GLU A 127 -9.35 5.55 5.48
CA GLU A 127 -10.72 5.76 5.03
C GLU A 127 -11.59 4.55 5.46
N LEU A 128 -11.91 4.53 6.75
CA LEU A 128 -12.70 3.47 7.35
C LEU A 128 -13.34 3.95 8.66
N GLU A 129 -14.34 3.20 9.15
CA GLU A 129 -14.99 3.46 10.43
C GLU A 129 -14.06 3.05 11.58
N ILE A 130 -13.36 4.03 12.16
CA ILE A 130 -12.35 3.81 13.22
C ILE A 130 -12.98 3.29 14.51
N SER A 131 -14.20 3.73 14.82
CA SER A 131 -14.91 3.30 16.04
C SER A 131 -15.25 1.81 15.99
N GLY A 132 -15.49 1.26 14.81
CA GLY A 132 -15.77 -0.15 14.57
C GLY A 132 -14.55 -1.07 14.61
N LEU A 133 -13.32 -0.54 14.65
CA LEU A 133 -12.12 -1.35 14.71
C LEU A 133 -12.01 -2.13 16.03
N SER A 134 -11.65 -3.40 15.92
CA SER A 134 -11.33 -4.23 17.08
C SER A 134 -10.06 -3.75 17.79
N PRO A 135 -9.85 -4.09 19.06
CA PRO A 135 -8.65 -3.70 19.82
C PRO A 135 -7.33 -4.10 19.13
N ILE A 136 -7.29 -5.25 18.46
CA ILE A 136 -6.10 -5.69 17.72
C ILE A 136 -5.86 -4.83 16.47
N GLU A 137 -6.91 -4.48 15.73
CA GLU A 137 -6.80 -3.61 14.55
C GLU A 137 -6.36 -2.19 14.93
N ARG A 138 -6.84 -1.67 16.05
CA ARG A 138 -6.37 -0.37 16.57
C ARG A 138 -4.88 -0.40 16.93
N ARG A 139 -4.37 -1.52 17.48
CA ARG A 139 -2.93 -1.69 17.72
C ARG A 139 -2.15 -1.73 16.41
N TRP A 140 -2.63 -2.51 15.42
CA TRP A 140 -2.01 -2.54 14.09
C TRP A 140 -2.00 -1.17 13.43
N MET A 141 -3.12 -0.46 13.45
CA MET A 141 -3.21 0.91 12.94
C MET A 141 -2.19 1.84 13.61
N LYS A 142 -2.08 1.79 14.94
CA LYS A 142 -1.08 2.60 15.67
C LYS A 142 0.36 2.28 15.24
N ASN A 143 0.70 1.01 15.11
CA ASN A 143 2.03 0.57 14.69
C ASN A 143 2.30 0.96 13.23
N ASN A 144 1.34 0.80 12.36
CA ASN A 144 1.41 1.17 10.95
C ASN A 144 1.63 2.68 10.76
N ILE A 145 0.88 3.50 11.51
CA ILE A 145 1.07 4.95 11.52
C ILE A 145 2.46 5.33 12.00
N ALA A 146 2.96 4.70 13.06
CA ALA A 146 4.30 4.96 13.59
C ALA A 146 5.37 4.59 12.57
N PHE A 147 5.24 3.42 11.91
CA PHE A 147 6.16 2.99 10.85
C PHE A 147 6.13 3.96 9.66
N TYR A 148 4.94 4.29 9.15
CA TYR A 148 4.83 5.22 8.02
C TYR A 148 5.42 6.60 8.37
N LYS A 149 5.10 7.16 9.54
CA LYS A 149 5.65 8.45 9.96
C LYS A 149 7.18 8.45 10.05
N LYS A 150 7.78 7.34 10.50
CA LYS A 150 9.23 7.18 10.56
C LYS A 150 9.88 7.19 9.18
N HIS A 151 9.25 6.55 8.19
CA HIS A 151 9.78 6.38 6.84
C HIS A 151 9.07 7.23 5.78
N ARG A 152 8.25 8.20 6.20
CA ARG A 152 7.40 8.99 5.29
C ARG A 152 8.18 9.68 4.18
N LEU A 153 9.33 10.26 4.49
CA LEU A 153 10.16 10.95 3.50
C LEU A 153 10.67 9.98 2.44
N LEU A 154 11.05 8.77 2.84
CA LEU A 154 11.48 7.72 1.92
C LEU A 154 10.34 7.29 1.00
N PHE A 155 9.12 7.05 1.53
CA PHE A 155 7.95 6.68 0.73
C PHE A 155 7.52 7.76 -0.25
N GLN A 156 7.59 9.03 0.12
CA GLN A 156 7.08 10.12 -0.70
C GLN A 156 8.11 10.69 -1.66
N PHE A 157 9.38 10.75 -1.25
CA PHE A 157 10.44 11.49 -1.97
C PHE A 157 11.64 10.63 -2.35
N GLY A 158 11.68 9.36 -1.93
CA GLY A 158 12.71 8.42 -2.39
C GLY A 158 12.60 8.13 -3.88
N LYS A 159 13.67 7.63 -4.48
CA LYS A 159 13.65 7.11 -5.85
C LYS A 159 12.71 5.91 -5.91
N PHE A 160 11.74 5.96 -6.78
CA PHE A 160 10.73 4.90 -6.94
C PHE A 160 11.06 4.01 -8.13
N TYR A 161 11.00 2.69 -7.92
CA TYR A 161 11.19 1.69 -8.96
C TYR A 161 10.04 0.69 -8.93
N GLN A 162 9.49 0.42 -10.11
CA GLN A 162 8.58 -0.71 -10.33
C GLN A 162 9.40 -1.93 -10.79
N MET A 163 9.90 -2.71 -9.84
CA MET A 163 10.68 -3.92 -10.16
C MET A 163 9.84 -4.98 -10.86
N LYS A 164 8.57 -5.04 -10.51
CA LYS A 164 7.54 -5.80 -11.22
C LYS A 164 6.30 -4.93 -11.34
N ALA A 165 5.93 -4.55 -12.55
CA ALA A 165 4.66 -3.88 -12.82
C ALA A 165 3.49 -4.82 -12.50
N PHE A 166 2.30 -4.25 -12.24
CA PHE A 166 1.11 -5.06 -11.96
C PHE A 166 0.84 -6.05 -13.08
N SER A 167 0.94 -7.34 -12.77
CA SER A 167 0.79 -8.43 -13.73
C SER A 167 -0.68 -8.86 -13.87
N PRO A 168 -1.05 -9.58 -14.96
CA PRO A 168 -2.38 -10.17 -15.07
C PRO A 168 -2.75 -11.12 -13.92
N GLN A 169 -1.75 -11.72 -13.26
CA GLN A 169 -1.91 -12.56 -12.09
C GLN A 169 -2.13 -11.75 -10.80
N GLY A 170 -1.92 -10.43 -10.85
CA GLY A 170 -2.10 -9.53 -9.73
C GLY A 170 -0.87 -9.31 -8.86
N ASP A 171 0.30 -9.76 -9.33
CA ASP A 171 1.55 -9.52 -8.63
C ASP A 171 2.16 -8.18 -9.04
N ALA A 172 2.85 -7.54 -8.10
CA ALA A 172 3.67 -6.36 -8.34
C ALA A 172 4.79 -6.27 -7.30
N CYS A 173 5.84 -5.52 -7.61
CA CYS A 173 6.90 -5.22 -6.65
C CYS A 173 7.36 -3.77 -6.84
N PHE A 174 7.29 -3.01 -5.76
CA PHE A 174 7.68 -1.61 -5.68
C PHE A 174 8.87 -1.45 -4.76
N VAL A 175 9.79 -0.58 -5.11
CA VAL A 175 10.93 -0.21 -4.27
C VAL A 175 10.99 1.30 -4.16
N VAL A 176 11.21 1.81 -2.96
CA VAL A 176 11.62 3.19 -2.70
C VAL A 176 12.99 3.18 -2.03
N GLU A 177 13.89 4.01 -2.52
CA GLU A 177 15.27 4.11 -2.07
C GLU A 177 15.64 5.57 -1.82
N ASN A 178 16.35 5.84 -0.72
CA ASN A 178 16.81 7.20 -0.47
C ASN A 178 18.03 7.54 -1.34
N GLU A 179 18.29 8.83 -1.52
CA GLU A 179 19.30 9.33 -2.43
C GLU A 179 20.73 8.92 -2.01
N ASP A 180 21.00 8.86 -0.70
CA ASP A 180 22.30 8.45 -0.14
C ASP A 180 22.50 6.93 -0.09
N LYS A 181 21.54 6.15 -0.59
CA LYS A 181 21.57 4.68 -0.66
C LYS A 181 21.72 3.98 0.70
N SER A 182 21.36 4.67 1.77
CA SER A 182 21.45 4.10 3.13
C SER A 182 20.23 3.27 3.52
N GLU A 183 19.07 3.54 2.91
CA GLU A 183 17.82 2.85 3.20
C GLU A 183 16.99 2.61 1.93
N ALA A 184 16.31 1.46 1.87
CA ALA A 184 15.27 1.18 0.90
C ALA A 184 14.10 0.41 1.55
N ILE A 185 12.91 0.54 0.99
CA ILE A 185 11.74 -0.25 1.37
C ILE A 185 11.14 -0.87 0.13
N ILE A 186 10.85 -2.18 0.23
CA ILE A 186 10.26 -2.97 -0.84
C ILE A 186 8.86 -3.39 -0.43
N GLY A 187 7.89 -3.21 -1.30
CA GLY A 187 6.54 -3.76 -1.19
C GLY A 187 6.32 -4.80 -2.26
N CYS A 188 6.20 -6.07 -1.87
CA CYS A 188 5.83 -7.14 -2.76
C CYS A 188 4.34 -7.45 -2.60
N PHE A 189 3.64 -7.56 -3.71
CA PHE A 189 2.20 -7.81 -3.75
C PHE A 189 1.94 -9.05 -4.56
N TYR A 190 1.06 -9.90 -4.05
CA TYR A 190 0.71 -11.18 -4.65
C TYR A 190 -0.76 -11.20 -5.03
N GLY A 191 -1.10 -11.92 -6.09
CA GLY A 191 -2.47 -12.16 -6.50
C GLY A 191 -3.12 -13.32 -5.74
N LEU A 192 -3.72 -14.27 -6.46
CA LEU A 192 -4.25 -15.49 -5.86
C LEU A 192 -3.10 -16.42 -5.45
N GLN A 193 -3.25 -17.07 -4.30
CA GLN A 193 -2.29 -18.03 -3.83
C GLN A 193 -2.22 -19.25 -4.77
N LEU A 194 -1.03 -19.59 -5.21
CA LEU A 194 -0.79 -20.77 -6.02
C LEU A 194 -0.56 -22.00 -5.13
N SER A 195 -0.97 -23.18 -5.63
CA SER A 195 -0.70 -24.45 -4.93
C SER A 195 0.79 -24.81 -4.89
N ALA A 196 1.56 -24.28 -5.83
CA ALA A 196 3.01 -24.41 -5.90
C ALA A 196 3.61 -23.05 -6.31
N PRO A 197 3.68 -22.07 -5.38
CA PRO A 197 4.31 -20.79 -5.67
C PRO A 197 5.80 -21.00 -5.93
N GLY A 198 6.36 -20.21 -6.83
CA GLY A 198 7.80 -20.18 -7.07
C GLY A 198 8.56 -19.57 -5.90
N ASN A 199 9.87 -19.50 -6.04
CA ASN A 199 10.72 -18.76 -5.11
C ASN A 199 10.61 -17.25 -5.38
N ASP A 200 10.55 -16.47 -4.31
CA ASP A 200 10.56 -15.02 -4.37
C ASP A 200 12.00 -14.51 -4.24
N PHE A 201 12.44 -13.77 -5.24
CA PHE A 201 13.71 -13.06 -5.23
C PHE A 201 13.45 -11.58 -5.14
N ILE A 202 14.24 -10.87 -4.35
CA ILE A 202 14.16 -9.43 -4.22
C ILE A 202 15.38 -8.75 -4.82
N GLN A 203 15.17 -7.56 -5.35
CA GLN A 203 16.16 -6.71 -5.98
C GLN A 203 15.96 -5.26 -5.55
N VAL A 204 17.06 -4.56 -5.27
CA VAL A 204 17.10 -3.10 -5.07
C VAL A 204 18.15 -2.54 -6.02
N PRO A 205 17.73 -1.74 -7.03
CA PRO A 205 18.59 -1.53 -8.20
C PRO A 205 19.79 -0.60 -8.02
N ASP A 206 19.71 0.40 -7.15
CA ASP A 206 20.70 1.50 -7.10
C ASP A 206 21.51 1.56 -5.79
N LEU A 207 21.67 0.44 -5.10
CA LEU A 207 22.48 0.37 -3.89
C LEU A 207 23.98 0.54 -4.14
N ASP A 208 24.70 0.94 -3.12
CA ASP A 208 26.17 0.97 -3.14
C ASP A 208 26.70 -0.48 -3.16
N LYS A 209 27.36 -0.87 -4.25
CA LYS A 209 27.76 -2.23 -4.52
C LYS A 209 28.74 -2.82 -3.52
N GLU A 210 29.60 -1.98 -2.95
CA GLU A 210 30.66 -2.38 -2.02
C GLU A 210 30.19 -2.42 -0.56
N SER A 211 28.99 -1.93 -0.30
CA SER A 211 28.45 -1.84 1.06
C SER A 211 27.65 -3.06 1.46
N LEU A 212 27.59 -3.33 2.77
CA LEU A 212 26.74 -4.36 3.35
C LEU A 212 25.40 -3.78 3.81
N TYR A 213 24.36 -4.52 3.55
CA TYR A 213 22.98 -4.17 3.91
C TYR A 213 22.35 -5.26 4.77
N GLN A 214 21.64 -4.83 5.81
CA GLN A 214 20.70 -5.68 6.52
C GLN A 214 19.35 -5.60 5.79
N VAL A 215 18.80 -6.75 5.47
CA VAL A 215 17.46 -6.90 4.89
C VAL A 215 16.58 -7.58 5.90
N GLU A 216 15.41 -7.01 6.19
CA GLU A 216 14.44 -7.54 7.15
C GLU A 216 13.07 -7.60 6.52
N VAL A 217 12.48 -8.79 6.44
CA VAL A 217 11.07 -8.96 6.08
C VAL A 217 10.22 -8.65 7.31
N LEU A 218 9.35 -7.65 7.21
CA LEU A 218 8.53 -7.23 8.35
C LEU A 218 7.42 -8.25 8.61
N PRO A 219 7.23 -8.66 9.88
CA PRO A 219 6.24 -9.68 10.21
C PRO A 219 4.82 -9.28 9.80
N ASN A 220 4.13 -10.18 9.11
CA ASN A 220 2.74 -10.02 8.74
C ASN A 220 1.84 -10.54 9.88
N PRO A 221 1.04 -9.70 10.53
CA PRO A 221 0.18 -10.14 11.63
C PRO A 221 -1.07 -10.83 11.11
N HIS A 222 -1.30 -12.06 11.56
CA HIS A 222 -2.47 -12.86 11.22
C HIS A 222 -3.45 -12.96 12.40
N ARG A 223 -4.69 -13.27 12.09
CA ARG A 223 -5.69 -13.68 13.08
C ARG A 223 -5.82 -15.20 13.08
N LEU A 224 -6.10 -15.80 14.24
CA LEU A 224 -6.35 -17.24 14.31
C LEU A 224 -7.39 -17.69 13.28
N LYS A 225 -8.48 -16.94 13.12
CA LYS A 225 -9.53 -17.25 12.14
C LYS A 225 -9.07 -17.28 10.68
N THR A 226 -7.92 -16.65 10.36
CA THR A 226 -7.32 -16.71 9.01
C THR A 226 -7.02 -18.15 8.61
N PHE A 227 -6.71 -19.00 9.59
CA PHE A 227 -6.40 -20.41 9.36
C PHE A 227 -7.64 -21.32 9.23
N GLY A 228 -8.84 -20.78 9.42
CA GLY A 228 -10.11 -21.42 9.08
C GLY A 228 -10.23 -22.87 9.53
N GLY A 229 -10.40 -23.79 8.57
CA GLY A 229 -10.52 -25.22 8.83
C GLY A 229 -9.31 -25.88 9.48
N LEU A 230 -8.11 -25.32 9.34
CA LEU A 230 -6.90 -25.84 9.99
C LEU A 230 -7.00 -25.74 11.52
N LEU A 231 -7.68 -24.73 12.05
CA LEU A 231 -7.94 -24.63 13.48
C LEU A 231 -8.73 -25.81 14.03
N LYS A 232 -9.61 -26.43 13.23
CA LYS A 232 -10.36 -27.63 13.65
C LYS A 232 -9.45 -28.82 13.89
N MET A 233 -8.29 -28.88 13.23
CA MET A 233 -7.32 -29.98 13.42
C MET A 233 -6.44 -29.74 14.66
N ALA A 234 -6.25 -28.49 15.04
CA ALA A 234 -5.38 -28.10 16.16
C ALA A 234 -6.14 -27.85 17.47
N LEU A 235 -7.44 -27.55 17.40
CA LEU A 235 -8.28 -27.23 18.57
C LEU A 235 -9.18 -28.41 18.96
N PRO A 236 -9.50 -28.56 20.27
CA PRO A 236 -10.54 -29.49 20.73
C PRO A 236 -11.86 -29.26 19.97
N SER A 237 -12.59 -30.36 19.69
CA SER A 237 -13.80 -30.34 18.86
C SER A 237 -14.93 -29.43 19.34
N PHE A 238 -14.94 -29.07 20.63
CA PHE A 238 -15.92 -28.16 21.22
C PHE A 238 -15.58 -26.66 20.96
N ILE A 239 -14.36 -26.37 20.49
CA ILE A 239 -13.94 -24.99 20.17
C ILE A 239 -14.20 -24.71 18.68
N LYS A 240 -15.17 -23.85 18.41
CA LYS A 240 -15.48 -23.44 17.03
C LYS A 240 -14.49 -22.37 16.56
N PRO A 241 -13.93 -22.46 15.32
CA PRO A 241 -13.01 -21.47 14.76
C PRO A 241 -13.54 -20.01 14.78
N ASP A 242 -14.85 -19.84 14.62
CA ASP A 242 -15.53 -18.53 14.68
C ASP A 242 -16.21 -18.26 16.02
N GLY A 243 -15.98 -19.11 17.03
CA GLY A 243 -16.62 -19.04 18.35
C GLY A 243 -16.04 -17.93 19.24
N ALA A 244 -16.74 -17.67 20.35
CA ALA A 244 -16.38 -16.65 21.32
C ALA A 244 -14.96 -16.83 21.90
N ILE A 245 -14.54 -18.09 22.12
CA ILE A 245 -13.21 -18.42 22.66
C ILE A 245 -12.11 -17.95 21.67
N VAL A 246 -12.21 -18.30 20.39
CA VAL A 246 -11.22 -17.92 19.38
C VAL A 246 -11.24 -16.40 19.18
N ASN A 247 -12.40 -15.78 19.17
CA ASN A 247 -12.52 -14.32 19.09
C ASN A 247 -11.89 -13.62 20.29
N TYR A 248 -12.05 -14.15 21.50
CA TYR A 248 -11.39 -13.64 22.70
C TYR A 248 -9.86 -13.80 22.61
N LEU A 249 -9.36 -14.96 22.23
CA LEU A 249 -7.93 -15.23 22.07
C LEU A 249 -7.31 -14.29 21.03
N ASN A 250 -8.00 -14.03 19.91
CA ASN A 250 -7.55 -13.11 18.87
C ASN A 250 -7.30 -11.68 19.38
N GLN A 251 -7.88 -11.27 20.50
CA GLN A 251 -7.66 -9.92 21.08
C GLN A 251 -6.43 -9.88 21.99
N ARG A 252 -5.83 -11.03 22.34
CA ARG A 252 -4.69 -11.11 23.23
C ARG A 252 -3.38 -10.75 22.52
N LYS A 253 -2.60 -9.87 23.14
CA LYS A 253 -1.29 -9.45 22.61
C LYS A 253 -0.32 -10.65 22.46
N SER A 254 -0.35 -11.59 23.39
CA SER A 254 0.48 -12.81 23.32
C SER A 254 0.15 -13.67 22.10
N VAL A 255 -1.12 -13.80 21.75
CA VAL A 255 -1.55 -14.54 20.53
C VAL A 255 -1.16 -13.74 19.27
N GLU A 256 -1.30 -12.41 19.30
CA GLU A 256 -0.84 -11.56 18.20
C GLU A 256 0.66 -11.75 17.91
N GLU A 257 1.50 -11.80 18.95
CA GLU A 257 2.94 -12.02 18.77
C GLU A 257 3.25 -13.39 18.15
N ILE A 258 2.55 -14.45 18.60
CA ILE A 258 2.68 -15.79 18.03
C ILE A 258 2.21 -15.85 16.56
N MET A 259 1.26 -14.97 16.18
CA MET A 259 0.67 -14.95 14.84
C MET A 259 1.33 -14.00 13.86
N LYS A 260 2.47 -13.40 14.22
CA LYS A 260 3.33 -12.63 13.30
C LYS A 260 4.28 -13.58 12.57
N LEU A 261 4.00 -13.85 11.30
CA LEU A 261 4.78 -14.78 10.50
C LEU A 261 5.37 -14.08 9.25
N PRO A 262 6.63 -14.34 8.87
CA PRO A 262 7.60 -15.14 9.65
C PRO A 262 8.00 -14.43 10.95
N TYR A 263 8.44 -15.18 11.95
CA TYR A 263 8.86 -14.58 13.24
C TYR A 263 10.07 -13.67 13.09
N GLU A 264 11.04 -14.13 12.33
CA GLU A 264 12.23 -13.38 12.02
C GLU A 264 12.79 -13.85 10.67
N GLU A 265 12.84 -12.93 9.70
CA GLU A 265 13.48 -13.17 8.41
C GLU A 265 14.43 -12.02 8.13
N LYS A 266 15.74 -12.25 8.43
CA LYS A 266 16.79 -11.25 8.32
C LYS A 266 17.99 -11.80 7.57
N TYR A 267 18.59 -10.95 6.76
CA TYR A 267 19.75 -11.26 5.95
C TYR A 267 20.79 -10.14 6.05
N ILE A 268 22.05 -10.50 5.83
CA ILE A 268 23.13 -9.55 5.57
C ILE A 268 23.68 -9.90 4.19
N ILE A 269 23.68 -8.93 3.29
CA ILE A 269 24.05 -9.13 1.89
C ILE A 269 24.74 -7.88 1.36
N ASP A 270 25.65 -8.02 0.43
CA ASP A 270 26.28 -6.88 -0.24
C ASP A 270 25.34 -6.25 -1.29
N GLY A 271 25.59 -4.97 -1.56
CA GLY A 271 24.73 -4.21 -2.47
C GLY A 271 24.81 -4.70 -3.92
N ALA A 272 25.93 -5.27 -4.37
CA ALA A 272 26.03 -5.83 -5.70
C ALA A 272 25.12 -7.05 -5.88
N SER A 273 25.14 -7.98 -4.92
CA SER A 273 24.28 -9.17 -4.89
C SER A 273 22.80 -8.78 -4.80
N LEU A 274 22.43 -7.85 -3.91
CA LEU A 274 21.06 -7.39 -3.77
C LEU A 274 20.58 -6.62 -5.02
N GLY A 275 21.45 -5.84 -5.65
CA GLY A 275 21.20 -5.14 -6.89
C GLY A 275 20.98 -6.07 -8.10
N ASN A 276 21.52 -7.28 -8.05
CA ASN A 276 21.33 -8.31 -9.07
C ASN A 276 20.21 -9.30 -8.74
N GLY A 277 19.45 -9.11 -7.67
CA GLY A 277 18.35 -9.98 -7.31
C GLY A 277 18.76 -11.35 -6.78
N ALA A 278 19.91 -11.44 -6.12
CA ALA A 278 20.44 -12.70 -5.62
C ALA A 278 19.83 -13.16 -4.28
N LEU A 279 19.04 -12.32 -3.61
CA LEU A 279 18.42 -12.66 -2.34
C LEU A 279 17.10 -13.38 -2.52
N GLN A 280 17.07 -14.67 -2.22
CA GLN A 280 15.85 -15.47 -2.15
C GLN A 280 15.24 -15.36 -0.76
N LEU A 281 13.94 -15.06 -0.69
CA LEU A 281 13.16 -15.07 0.54
C LEU A 281 12.79 -16.50 0.97
N ASN A 282 12.45 -16.65 2.25
CA ASN A 282 11.89 -17.89 2.78
C ASN A 282 10.65 -18.33 1.97
N PRO A 283 10.38 -19.64 1.89
CA PRO A 283 9.28 -20.16 1.08
C PRO A 283 7.91 -19.69 1.59
N GLN A 284 6.99 -19.51 0.66
CA GLN A 284 5.58 -19.30 0.98
C GLN A 284 4.96 -20.58 1.53
N TRP A 285 4.03 -20.48 2.47
CA TRP A 285 3.27 -21.61 2.97
C TRP A 285 2.36 -22.21 1.89
N MET A 286 2.43 -23.50 1.72
CA MET A 286 1.74 -24.29 0.68
C MET A 286 0.85 -25.40 1.24
N GLY A 287 0.35 -25.25 2.47
CA GLY A 287 -0.47 -26.28 3.10
C GLY A 287 0.30 -27.37 3.88
N ASN A 288 1.63 -27.34 3.88
CA ASN A 288 2.51 -28.17 4.68
C ASN A 288 3.00 -27.39 5.90
N GLY A 289 3.36 -28.04 6.97
CA GLY A 289 3.63 -27.53 8.32
C GLY A 289 4.15 -26.09 8.43
N PHE A 290 3.73 -25.43 9.51
CA PHE A 290 4.26 -24.12 9.88
C PHE A 290 5.59 -24.23 10.59
N ASN A 291 6.50 -23.32 10.29
CA ASN A 291 7.72 -23.09 11.05
C ASN A 291 8.10 -21.60 10.97
N GLU A 292 9.13 -21.20 11.69
CA GLU A 292 9.61 -19.81 11.74
C GLU A 292 10.07 -19.26 10.39
N LYS A 293 10.37 -20.12 9.43
CA LYS A 293 10.83 -19.75 8.07
C LYS A 293 9.69 -19.69 7.04
N THR A 294 8.45 -19.96 7.46
CA THR A 294 7.32 -19.97 6.53
C THR A 294 6.69 -18.58 6.45
N ARG A 295 6.59 -18.03 5.25
CA ARG A 295 5.80 -16.81 5.01
C ARG A 295 4.36 -17.18 4.68
N VAL A 296 3.41 -16.69 5.46
CA VAL A 296 1.97 -16.93 5.25
C VAL A 296 1.38 -15.72 4.54
N LEU A 297 1.07 -15.84 3.28
CA LEU A 297 0.55 -14.75 2.46
C LEU A 297 -0.97 -14.88 2.23
N GLY A 298 -1.43 -16.05 1.78
CA GLY A 298 -2.81 -16.26 1.35
C GLY A 298 -3.15 -15.48 0.07
N ASP A 299 -4.41 -15.53 -0.34
CA ASP A 299 -4.89 -14.73 -1.47
C ASP A 299 -4.72 -13.25 -1.19
N PHE A 300 -4.25 -12.54 -2.20
CA PHE A 300 -3.99 -11.10 -2.12
C PHE A 300 -3.03 -10.75 -0.98
N GLY A 301 -2.00 -11.55 -0.76
CA GLY A 301 -0.96 -11.31 0.24
C GLY A 301 -0.04 -10.14 -0.11
N ALA A 302 0.74 -9.68 0.86
CA ALA A 302 1.79 -8.70 0.65
C ALA A 302 2.93 -8.92 1.65
N ASP A 303 4.16 -8.57 1.23
CA ASP A 303 5.31 -8.41 2.09
C ASP A 303 5.79 -6.96 2.07
N LEU A 304 6.28 -6.49 3.21
CA LEU A 304 6.99 -5.23 3.35
C LEU A 304 8.40 -5.54 3.88
N ILE A 305 9.40 -5.11 3.14
CA ILE A 305 10.80 -5.48 3.40
C ILE A 305 11.59 -4.19 3.60
N TYR A 306 12.32 -4.11 4.69
CA TYR A 306 13.17 -2.98 5.02
C TYR A 306 14.65 -3.34 4.78
N VAL A 307 15.34 -2.47 4.06
CA VAL A 307 16.74 -2.58 3.72
C VAL A 307 17.51 -1.42 4.34
N LYS A 308 18.59 -1.70 5.06
CA LYS A 308 19.40 -0.68 5.72
C LYS A 308 20.87 -0.97 5.55
N LYS A 309 21.63 0.04 5.13
CA LYS A 309 23.09 0.00 5.10
C LYS A 309 23.67 -0.16 6.52
N ILE A 310 24.60 -1.08 6.70
CA ILE A 310 25.23 -1.35 8.00
C ILE A 310 26.75 -1.15 7.97
N LYS A 311 27.36 -1.17 6.77
CA LYS A 311 28.79 -0.94 6.58
C LYS A 311 29.09 -0.51 5.14
#